data_0009d8619997b17b29ff7bf1c664513d
#
_entry.id   0009d8619997b17b29ff7bf1c664513d
#
_cell.length_a   1.000
_cell.length_b   1.000
_cell.length_c   1.000
_cell.angle_alpha   90.00
_cell.angle_beta   90.00
_cell.angle_gamma   90.00
#
_symmetry.space_group_name_H-M   'P 1'
#
loop_
_entity.id
_entity.type
_entity.pdbx_description
1 polymer ?
#
loop_
_entity_poly.entity_id
_entity_poly.type
_entity_poly.pdbx_seq_one_letter_code
_entity_poly.pdbx_strand_id
1 'polypeptide(L)'
;MKKIALYTMMLGLGSLALTSCGDAMDEITSIVLDRDFAPIGLEAKSATENSITLEWTKSHDDVTYTVEIFADDSLSFAGSATNTFTGVEATKLKIIGLVYDTKYSARVMTIDNADASRNSKWSNVFFRTSAQQIFETPTENDIADRSVIMTWPAGEAATSVRVYADESLVKEQALTADEVAAGKVTVTGLDPETTYAIRLYNGEKQRGSKTITTIADLNGATLVREGDDIRALIEAAEDGAVLALYGGTHVIADAEEEGKSGAAKVSKSIVIKGIYPTNVPIVKGRFEILDGASLEINQVIIDGIDNSTTDQAFNFKTADVTYPLMSVQNSEVRNFGKGVYYLNVASTVQKLEFLNTKIHGIECDGGDMFDCRKGRIDELNFINCAMYNSCAARDFIRMDDASDLGGAPVITVDQCTIDGCSNNAGKRLLYVRYVGNIIKWSNNLVTNTAAKWSNQSKTGVPEFSNNAYFNCANLNVLDGADAGKTNLFIDESGKAVGNPNFKDAANGNFAIGNEDVSKLGVGCTLWNVK
;
A
#
# COMPACT_ATOMS: atom_id res chain seq x y z
N MET A 1 10.04 52.64 6.93
CA MET A 1 9.86 54.07 7.35
C MET A 1 10.36 54.23 8.78
N LYS A 2 11.28 55.19 8.98
CA LYS A 2 11.62 55.89 10.23
C LYS A 2 12.40 55.06 11.27
N LYS A 3 13.49 55.56 11.87
CA LYS A 3 14.39 56.75 11.65
C LYS A 3 15.67 56.49 12.43
N ILE A 4 16.73 56.89 11.86
CA ILE A 4 18.06 57.20 12.37
C ILE A 4 17.96 58.18 13.54
N ALA A 5 18.79 58.02 14.56
CA ALA A 5 19.26 59.12 15.38
C ALA A 5 20.71 58.91 15.79
N LEU A 6 21.50 59.71 15.18
CA LEU A 6 22.90 60.03 15.40
C LEU A 6 23.01 60.96 16.62
N TYR A 7 23.96 60.75 17.53
CA TYR A 7 24.48 61.81 18.39
C TYR A 7 26.01 61.75 18.51
N THR A 8 26.59 62.70 17.88
CA THR A 8 27.97 63.17 18.03
C THR A 8 28.02 64.21 19.16
N MET A 9 29.02 64.18 20.07
CA MET A 9 29.49 65.33 20.81
C MET A 9 30.88 65.05 21.39
N MET A 10 31.86 65.59 20.84
CA MET A 10 32.65 66.80 21.06
C MET A 10 33.75 66.70 22.14
N LEU A 11 34.92 66.97 21.62
CA LEU A 11 36.23 67.19 22.25
C LEU A 11 36.21 68.10 23.52
N GLY A 12 37.11 67.78 24.46
CA GLY A 12 37.62 68.67 25.46
C GLY A 12 39.10 68.39 25.69
N LEU A 13 39.94 69.24 25.17
CA LEU A 13 41.37 69.27 25.46
C LEU A 13 41.62 69.69 26.94
N GLY A 14 42.46 68.92 27.62
CA GLY A 14 43.05 69.30 28.87
C GLY A 14 44.49 68.82 28.96
N SER A 15 45.41 69.66 28.62
CA SER A 15 46.85 69.44 28.78
C SER A 15 47.24 69.48 30.25
N LEU A 16 47.81 68.39 30.76
CA LEU A 16 48.57 68.43 32.02
C LEU A 16 49.90 67.69 31.86
N ALA A 17 50.90 68.33 32.42
CA ALA A 17 52.32 68.16 32.28
C ALA A 17 52.83 66.70 32.52
N LEU A 18 53.79 66.31 31.68
CA LEU A 18 54.71 65.23 31.90
C LEU A 18 55.65 65.47 33.05
N THR A 19 55.52 64.67 34.10
CA THR A 19 56.69 64.41 34.98
C THR A 19 57.15 63.01 34.65
N SER A 20 58.27 62.92 33.95
CA SER A 20 59.04 61.69 33.73
C SER A 20 59.52 61.18 35.11
N CYS A 21 58.96 60.08 35.56
CA CYS A 21 59.66 59.12 36.40
C CYS A 21 60.04 57.93 35.51
N GLY A 22 61.34 57.79 35.30
CA GLY A 22 61.88 56.59 34.70
C GLY A 22 61.70 55.45 35.68
N ASP A 23 60.77 54.60 35.38
CA ASP A 23 60.78 53.21 35.83
C ASP A 23 61.29 52.36 34.68
N ALA A 24 62.40 51.69 34.95
CA ALA A 24 62.87 50.63 34.06
C ALA A 24 61.69 49.64 33.79
N MET A 25 61.24 49.59 32.54
CA MET A 25 60.44 48.48 32.15
C MET A 25 61.35 47.24 32.35
N ASP A 26 61.10 46.50 33.41
CA ASP A 26 61.56 45.16 33.51
C ASP A 26 60.92 44.45 32.34
N GLU A 27 61.63 44.27 31.22
CA GLU A 27 61.23 43.36 30.17
C GLU A 27 61.02 42.02 30.85
N ILE A 28 59.77 41.58 30.92
CA ILE A 28 59.47 40.22 31.32
C ILE A 28 60.06 39.30 30.22
N THR A 29 61.31 38.94 30.41
CA THR A 29 62.06 38.08 29.44
C THR A 29 61.69 36.61 29.54
N SER A 30 60.98 36.20 30.58
CA SER A 30 60.46 34.87 30.72
C SER A 30 59.23 34.88 31.64
N ILE A 31 58.18 34.21 31.19
CA ILE A 31 57.04 33.87 32.04
C ILE A 31 57.27 32.41 32.51
N VAL A 32 57.51 32.27 33.80
CA VAL A 32 57.55 30.92 34.41
C VAL A 32 56.12 30.56 34.80
N LEU A 33 55.60 29.57 34.17
CA LEU A 33 54.27 29.04 34.48
C LEU A 33 54.41 27.90 35.50
N ASP A 34 53.59 27.94 36.55
CA ASP A 34 53.57 26.89 37.59
C ASP A 34 52.99 25.58 37.08
N ARG A 35 52.30 25.60 35.94
CA ARG A 35 51.71 24.41 35.29
C ARG A 35 51.60 24.61 33.79
N ASP A 36 51.43 23.52 33.09
CA ASP A 36 51.15 23.53 31.66
C ASP A 36 49.75 24.08 31.30
N PHE A 37 49.62 24.53 30.07
CA PHE A 37 48.33 24.96 29.54
C PHE A 37 47.42 23.75 29.30
N ALA A 38 46.17 23.87 29.70
CA ALA A 38 45.16 22.90 29.35
C ALA A 38 44.95 22.84 27.84
N PRO A 39 44.59 21.68 27.28
CA PRO A 39 44.24 21.57 25.87
C PRO A 39 43.13 22.55 25.52
N ILE A 40 43.25 23.25 24.39
CA ILE A 40 42.25 24.21 23.92
C ILE A 40 41.45 23.62 22.75
N GLY A 41 40.24 24.15 22.52
CA GLY A 41 39.40 23.70 21.40
C GLY A 41 38.96 22.26 21.52
N LEU A 42 38.80 21.72 22.74
CA LEU A 42 38.29 20.36 22.94
C LEU A 42 36.86 20.26 22.41
N GLU A 43 36.68 19.44 21.41
CA GLU A 43 35.42 19.19 20.74
C GLU A 43 35.13 17.70 20.67
N ALA A 44 33.83 17.36 20.76
CA ALA A 44 33.31 16.03 20.51
C ALA A 44 32.75 15.98 19.10
N LYS A 45 33.38 15.18 18.21
CA LYS A 45 33.00 15.04 16.80
C LYS A 45 32.57 13.62 16.46
N SER A 46 31.71 13.51 15.44
CA SER A 46 31.30 12.20 14.88
C SER A 46 30.74 11.24 15.93
N ALA A 47 29.83 11.73 16.79
CA ALA A 47 29.08 10.89 17.71
C ALA A 47 28.21 9.89 16.94
N THR A 48 28.39 8.60 17.27
CA THR A 48 27.53 7.52 16.79
C THR A 48 26.75 6.90 17.96
N GLU A 49 26.07 5.80 17.74
CA GLU A 49 25.39 5.07 18.82
C GLU A 49 26.35 4.47 19.85
N ASN A 50 27.59 4.20 19.49
CA ASN A 50 28.56 3.50 20.34
C ASN A 50 29.98 4.10 20.31
N SER A 51 30.18 5.25 19.69
CA SER A 51 31.50 5.86 19.59
C SER A 51 31.45 7.39 19.55
N ILE A 52 32.60 7.99 19.92
CA ILE A 52 32.86 9.42 19.81
C ILE A 52 34.30 9.62 19.36
N THR A 53 34.55 10.72 18.67
CA THR A 53 35.90 11.21 18.41
C THR A 53 36.07 12.52 19.16
N LEU A 54 37.04 12.58 20.08
CA LEU A 54 37.49 13.80 20.73
C LEU A 54 38.65 14.38 19.95
N GLU A 55 38.63 15.69 19.72
CA GLU A 55 39.71 16.43 19.07
C GLU A 55 40.00 17.69 19.91
N TRP A 56 41.30 18.02 20.03
CA TRP A 56 41.76 19.21 20.72
C TRP A 56 43.02 19.77 20.08
N THR A 57 43.41 20.98 20.45
CA THR A 57 44.63 21.59 19.97
C THR A 57 45.74 21.34 20.96
N LYS A 58 46.92 20.98 20.46
CA LYS A 58 48.15 20.76 21.23
C LYS A 58 48.54 22.04 21.94
N SER A 59 48.93 21.90 23.22
CA SER A 59 49.42 23.05 24.01
C SER A 59 50.87 23.40 23.70
N HIS A 60 51.76 22.40 23.68
CA HIS A 60 53.16 22.50 23.27
C HIS A 60 53.72 21.09 22.88
N ASP A 61 54.99 21.02 22.49
CA ASP A 61 55.67 19.75 22.16
C ASP A 61 56.03 18.98 23.44
N ASP A 62 56.32 17.69 23.29
CA ASP A 62 56.78 16.77 24.34
C ASP A 62 55.78 16.52 25.49
N VAL A 63 54.49 16.57 25.20
CA VAL A 63 53.42 16.27 26.17
C VAL A 63 52.57 15.06 25.72
N THR A 64 52.02 14.39 26.71
CA THR A 64 50.95 13.43 26.53
C THR A 64 49.65 13.91 27.18
N TYR A 65 48.57 13.19 27.00
CA TYR A 65 47.27 13.54 27.53
C TYR A 65 46.67 12.41 28.34
N THR A 66 45.96 12.79 29.39
CA THR A 66 45.00 11.92 30.07
C THR A 66 43.61 12.33 29.67
N VAL A 67 42.81 11.34 29.21
CA VAL A 67 41.38 11.53 28.81
C VAL A 67 40.53 10.70 29.72
N GLU A 68 39.53 11.30 30.32
CA GLU A 68 38.53 10.63 31.17
C GLU A 68 37.12 10.82 30.60
N ILE A 69 36.33 9.75 30.63
CA ILE A 69 34.94 9.71 30.18
C ILE A 69 34.03 9.33 31.34
N PHE A 70 32.94 10.04 31.50
CA PHE A 70 31.92 9.82 32.53
C PHE A 70 30.57 9.60 31.87
N ALA A 71 30.00 8.42 32.09
CA ALA A 71 28.67 8.07 31.58
C ALA A 71 27.57 8.67 32.49
N ASP A 72 26.39 8.93 31.88
CA ASP A 72 25.21 9.52 32.52
C ASP A 72 25.53 10.84 33.28
N ASP A 73 26.52 11.58 32.78
CA ASP A 73 27.01 12.81 33.36
C ASP A 73 26.79 14.03 32.45
N SER A 74 26.65 15.21 33.08
CA SER A 74 26.44 16.48 32.40
C SER A 74 27.40 17.53 32.95
N LEU A 75 28.72 17.29 32.80
CA LEU A 75 29.84 18.12 33.24
C LEU A 75 29.99 18.24 34.77
N SER A 76 29.45 17.30 35.54
CA SER A 76 29.61 17.25 36.99
C SER A 76 30.91 16.56 37.41
N PHE A 77 31.36 15.57 36.61
CA PHE A 77 32.53 14.73 36.86
C PHE A 77 32.54 14.10 38.24
N ALA A 78 31.34 13.75 38.74
CA ALA A 78 31.15 13.14 40.03
C ALA A 78 31.48 11.65 39.97
N GLY A 79 32.11 11.13 41.01
CA GLY A 79 32.49 9.72 41.10
C GLY A 79 33.72 9.35 40.25
N SER A 80 33.80 8.08 39.89
CA SER A 80 34.91 7.55 39.09
C SER A 80 34.61 7.65 37.60
N ALA A 81 35.63 7.92 36.80
CA ALA A 81 35.51 7.87 35.33
C ALA A 81 35.08 6.49 34.86
N THR A 82 34.19 6.43 33.88
CA THR A 82 33.78 5.17 33.21
C THR A 82 34.95 4.55 32.45
N ASN A 83 35.72 5.43 31.77
CA ASN A 83 36.95 5.05 31.05
C ASN A 83 38.01 6.12 31.27
N THR A 84 39.27 5.66 31.41
CA THR A 84 40.43 6.53 31.50
C THR A 84 41.49 6.05 30.49
N PHE A 85 41.99 7.00 29.69
CA PHE A 85 43.06 6.76 28.70
C PHE A 85 44.26 7.63 29.13
N THR A 86 45.38 7.01 29.39
CA THR A 86 46.61 7.69 29.78
C THR A 86 47.68 7.58 28.71
N GLY A 87 48.62 8.51 28.67
CA GLY A 87 49.73 8.47 27.70
C GLY A 87 49.28 8.70 26.26
N VAL A 88 48.18 9.41 26.04
CA VAL A 88 47.69 9.68 24.68
C VAL A 88 48.60 10.75 24.05
N GLU A 89 49.31 10.43 22.98
CA GLU A 89 50.21 11.34 22.27
C GLU A 89 49.48 12.16 21.19
N ALA A 90 48.43 11.63 20.61
CA ALA A 90 47.65 12.31 19.57
C ALA A 90 46.68 13.34 20.16
N THR A 91 46.40 14.36 19.38
CA THR A 91 45.34 15.37 19.69
C THR A 91 43.97 14.97 19.19
N LYS A 92 43.83 13.70 18.82
CA LYS A 92 42.59 13.08 18.35
C LYS A 92 42.49 11.67 18.93
N LEU A 93 41.39 11.38 19.61
CA LEU A 93 41.12 10.06 20.19
C LEU A 93 39.71 9.59 19.80
N LYS A 94 39.65 8.46 19.10
CA LYS A 94 38.38 7.78 18.86
C LYS A 94 38.12 6.79 20.00
N ILE A 95 37.00 6.93 20.66
CA ILE A 95 36.53 6.08 21.75
C ILE A 95 35.36 5.24 21.23
N ILE A 96 35.42 3.95 21.42
CA ILE A 96 34.41 2.96 21.00
C ILE A 96 33.86 2.22 22.22
N GLY A 97 32.76 1.49 22.04
CA GLY A 97 32.13 0.70 23.11
C GLY A 97 31.32 1.53 24.09
N LEU A 98 30.94 2.75 23.70
CA LEU A 98 30.02 3.59 24.45
C LEU A 98 28.60 3.01 24.37
N VAL A 99 27.78 3.31 25.39
CA VAL A 99 26.37 2.93 25.40
C VAL A 99 25.58 3.95 24.58
N TYR A 100 24.64 3.46 23.77
CA TYR A 100 23.75 4.29 22.96
C TYR A 100 22.86 5.18 23.82
N ASP A 101 22.36 6.25 23.21
CA ASP A 101 21.41 7.20 23.81
C ASP A 101 21.80 7.64 25.23
N THR A 102 23.08 7.83 25.45
CA THR A 102 23.67 8.11 26.77
C THR A 102 24.37 9.46 26.75
N LYS A 103 24.16 10.25 27.80
CA LYS A 103 24.88 11.50 28.06
C LYS A 103 26.28 11.16 28.57
N TYR A 104 27.27 11.83 28.06
CA TYR A 104 28.65 11.69 28.48
C TYR A 104 29.29 13.03 28.70
N SER A 105 30.16 13.12 29.73
CA SER A 105 31.15 14.16 29.85
C SER A 105 32.52 13.60 29.61
N ALA A 106 33.33 14.33 28.88
CA ALA A 106 34.75 14.01 28.70
C ALA A 106 35.61 15.18 29.21
N ARG A 107 36.77 14.84 29.76
CA ARG A 107 37.77 15.82 30.10
C ARG A 107 39.16 15.37 29.66
N VAL A 108 39.98 16.33 29.28
CA VAL A 108 41.35 16.10 28.81
C VAL A 108 42.29 16.99 29.56
N MET A 109 43.42 16.44 30.02
CA MET A 109 44.49 17.13 30.74
C MET A 109 45.82 16.91 30.04
N THR A 110 46.63 17.93 29.89
CA THR A 110 48.02 17.82 29.45
C THR A 110 48.87 17.29 30.59
N ILE A 111 49.69 16.29 30.30
CA ILE A 111 50.64 15.68 31.21
C ILE A 111 52.03 16.13 30.79
N ASP A 112 52.75 16.81 31.69
CA ASP A 112 54.16 17.09 31.52
C ASP A 112 54.98 15.81 31.81
N ASN A 113 55.65 15.27 30.79
CA ASN A 113 56.36 13.99 30.90
C ASN A 113 57.60 14.09 31.77
N ALA A 114 58.11 15.32 32.05
CA ALA A 114 59.28 15.56 32.87
C ALA A 114 58.93 15.81 34.35
N ASP A 115 57.80 16.49 34.61
CA ASP A 115 57.40 16.88 35.97
C ASP A 115 55.84 16.85 36.10
N ALA A 116 55.32 15.79 36.71
CA ALA A 116 53.86 15.64 36.91
C ALA A 116 53.25 16.75 37.78
N SER A 117 54.00 17.52 38.58
CA SER A 117 53.49 18.64 39.35
C SER A 117 53.04 19.80 38.46
N ARG A 118 53.50 19.80 37.21
CA ARG A 118 53.21 20.80 36.19
C ARG A 118 52.00 20.46 35.30
N ASN A 119 51.35 19.34 35.54
CA ASN A 119 50.16 18.94 34.77
C ASN A 119 49.13 20.08 34.70
N SER A 120 48.46 20.21 33.55
CA SER A 120 47.49 21.25 33.30
C SER A 120 46.21 21.10 34.14
N LYS A 121 45.33 22.09 34.06
CA LYS A 121 43.93 21.89 34.41
C LYS A 121 43.22 21.08 33.33
N TRP A 122 42.03 20.57 33.67
CA TRP A 122 41.18 19.86 32.73
C TRP A 122 40.46 20.82 31.76
N SER A 123 40.44 20.48 30.50
CA SER A 123 39.44 20.94 29.54
C SER A 123 38.31 19.93 29.47
N ASN A 124 37.10 20.39 29.30
CA ASN A 124 35.92 19.50 29.32
C ASN A 124 34.98 19.71 28.13
N VAL A 125 34.23 18.71 27.80
CA VAL A 125 33.20 18.72 26.76
C VAL A 125 32.07 17.76 27.12
N PHE A 126 30.83 18.15 26.77
CA PHE A 126 29.65 17.31 26.87
C PHE A 126 29.29 16.77 25.49
N PHE A 127 28.83 15.52 25.43
CA PHE A 127 28.22 14.95 24.25
C PHE A 127 27.18 13.92 24.62
N ARG A 128 26.39 13.47 23.62
CA ARG A 128 25.46 12.36 23.75
C ARG A 128 25.66 11.42 22.57
N THR A 129 25.71 10.13 22.83
CA THR A 129 25.67 9.10 21.78
C THR A 129 24.30 9.07 21.13
N SER A 130 24.25 8.75 19.84
CA SER A 130 22.98 8.62 19.14
C SER A 130 22.16 7.45 19.69
N ALA A 131 20.84 7.54 19.56
CA ALA A 131 19.97 6.41 19.77
C ALA A 131 20.24 5.32 18.72
N GLN A 132 20.00 4.07 19.08
CA GLN A 132 20.02 2.96 18.12
C GLN A 132 18.81 3.04 17.17
N GLN A 133 18.92 2.37 16.05
CA GLN A 133 17.83 2.21 15.11
C GLN A 133 17.71 0.75 14.72
N ILE A 134 17.12 -0.05 15.59
CA ILE A 134 16.89 -1.48 15.36
C ILE A 134 15.48 -1.81 14.87
N PHE A 135 14.53 -0.83 14.87
CA PHE A 135 13.24 -1.07 14.26
C PHE A 135 13.36 -1.29 12.75
N GLU A 136 12.77 -2.35 12.26
CA GLU A 136 12.52 -2.57 10.85
C GLU A 136 11.45 -1.59 10.35
N THR A 137 11.43 -1.33 9.06
CA THR A 137 10.40 -0.47 8.47
C THR A 137 9.14 -1.29 8.28
N PRO A 138 8.01 -0.93 8.92
CA PRO A 138 6.76 -1.62 8.70
C PRO A 138 6.33 -1.52 7.24
N THR A 139 5.78 -2.59 6.72
CA THR A 139 5.16 -2.67 5.39
C THR A 139 3.71 -2.22 5.45
N GLU A 140 3.07 -2.05 4.30
CA GLU A 140 1.62 -1.80 4.23
C GLU A 140 0.82 -2.86 4.99
N ASN A 141 1.23 -4.12 4.92
CA ASN A 141 0.56 -5.23 5.61
C ASN A 141 0.70 -5.21 7.13
N ASP A 142 1.60 -4.40 7.67
CA ASP A 142 1.78 -4.24 9.12
C ASP A 142 0.92 -3.11 9.70
N ILE A 143 0.37 -2.22 8.86
CA ILE A 143 -0.36 -1.02 9.28
C ILE A 143 -1.87 -1.24 9.08
N ALA A 144 -2.65 -0.99 10.12
CA ALA A 144 -4.11 -1.00 10.10
C ALA A 144 -4.67 0.39 10.43
N ASP A 145 -5.99 0.50 10.50
CA ASP A 145 -6.68 1.72 10.91
C ASP A 145 -6.44 2.08 12.39
N ARG A 146 -6.34 1.08 13.27
CA ARG A 146 -6.24 1.25 14.72
C ARG A 146 -5.08 0.51 15.35
N SER A 147 -4.18 -0.04 14.54
CA SER A 147 -3.02 -0.79 15.03
C SER A 147 -1.87 -0.80 14.03
N VAL A 148 -0.68 -1.11 14.55
CA VAL A 148 0.50 -1.39 13.72
C VAL A 148 1.33 -2.51 14.34
N ILE A 149 1.92 -3.34 13.49
CA ILE A 149 2.90 -4.35 13.89
C ILE A 149 4.29 -3.73 13.72
N MET A 150 5.08 -3.75 14.79
CA MET A 150 6.46 -3.28 14.79
C MET A 150 7.39 -4.46 15.04
N THR A 151 8.47 -4.54 14.26
CA THR A 151 9.46 -5.62 14.32
C THR A 151 10.87 -5.08 14.52
N TRP A 152 11.71 -5.90 15.17
CA TRP A 152 13.14 -5.70 15.38
C TRP A 152 13.83 -7.07 15.47
N PRO A 153 15.18 -7.16 15.41
CA PRO A 153 15.87 -8.45 15.53
C PRO A 153 15.48 -9.21 16.80
N ALA A 154 15.08 -10.45 16.65
CA ALA A 154 14.60 -11.30 17.73
C ALA A 154 15.63 -11.44 18.86
N GLY A 155 15.18 -11.38 20.11
CA GLY A 155 16.00 -11.50 21.32
C GLY A 155 16.76 -10.22 21.70
N GLU A 156 16.72 -9.16 20.91
CA GLU A 156 17.30 -7.88 21.30
C GLU A 156 16.54 -7.25 22.49
N ALA A 157 17.31 -6.83 23.50
CA ALA A 157 16.72 -6.34 24.76
C ALA A 157 15.88 -5.08 24.54
N ALA A 158 14.62 -5.14 24.91
CA ALA A 158 13.67 -4.02 24.89
C ALA A 158 12.69 -4.15 26.06
N THR A 159 12.17 -3.03 26.56
CA THR A 159 11.26 -3.01 27.72
C THR A 159 9.92 -2.39 27.40
N SER A 160 9.86 -1.42 26.49
CA SER A 160 8.62 -0.75 26.13
C SER A 160 8.64 -0.16 24.74
N VAL A 161 7.44 0.08 24.21
CA VAL A 161 7.18 0.90 23.03
C VAL A 161 6.40 2.13 23.47
N ARG A 162 6.86 3.32 23.04
CA ARG A 162 6.19 4.61 23.28
C ARG A 162 5.69 5.18 21.96
N VAL A 163 4.43 5.63 21.96
CA VAL A 163 3.73 6.19 20.79
C VAL A 163 3.54 7.68 20.99
N TYR A 164 3.93 8.45 20.01
CA TYR A 164 3.83 9.92 20.03
C TYR A 164 2.98 10.40 18.85
N ALA A 165 2.06 11.31 19.14
CA ALA A 165 1.36 12.12 18.14
C ALA A 165 1.79 13.58 18.35
N ASP A 166 2.19 14.28 17.31
CA ASP A 166 2.69 15.67 17.38
C ASP A 166 3.68 15.90 18.54
N GLU A 167 4.65 14.97 18.67
CA GLU A 167 5.66 14.93 19.73
C GLU A 167 5.12 14.68 21.16
N SER A 168 3.81 14.58 21.34
CA SER A 168 3.18 14.27 22.62
C SER A 168 3.08 12.76 22.83
N LEU A 169 3.52 12.26 23.99
CA LEU A 169 3.35 10.85 24.35
C LEU A 169 1.84 10.54 24.54
N VAL A 170 1.28 9.71 23.65
CA VAL A 170 -0.13 9.31 23.70
C VAL A 170 -0.33 7.92 24.29
N LYS A 171 0.70 7.06 24.20
CA LYS A 171 0.64 5.69 24.73
C LYS A 171 2.04 5.17 25.07
N GLU A 172 2.13 4.43 26.16
CA GLU A 172 3.27 3.58 26.48
C GLU A 172 2.76 2.13 26.70
N GLN A 173 3.44 1.17 26.07
CA GLN A 173 3.13 -0.26 26.16
C GLN A 173 4.37 -1.01 26.61
N ALA A 174 4.30 -1.64 27.78
CA ALA A 174 5.34 -2.57 28.23
C ALA A 174 5.36 -3.81 27.33
N LEU A 175 6.57 -4.32 27.07
CA LEU A 175 6.76 -5.53 26.27
C LEU A 175 6.79 -6.77 27.16
N THR A 176 6.14 -7.82 26.69
CA THR A 176 6.20 -9.15 27.31
C THR A 176 7.50 -9.87 26.92
N ALA A 177 7.87 -10.90 27.68
CA ALA A 177 9.04 -11.73 27.37
C ALA A 177 8.93 -12.40 25.99
N ASP A 178 7.71 -12.82 25.61
CA ASP A 178 7.44 -13.46 24.31
C ASP A 178 7.59 -12.46 23.16
N GLU A 179 7.11 -11.23 23.30
CA GLU A 179 7.28 -10.16 22.31
C GLU A 179 8.77 -9.81 22.12
N VAL A 180 9.54 -9.74 23.19
CA VAL A 180 10.98 -9.50 23.13
C VAL A 180 11.70 -10.67 22.45
N ALA A 181 11.37 -11.91 22.82
CA ALA A 181 11.94 -13.10 22.21
C ALA A 181 11.63 -13.19 20.70
N ALA A 182 10.40 -12.82 20.32
CA ALA A 182 9.96 -12.79 18.93
C ALA A 182 10.49 -11.57 18.15
N GLY A 183 10.93 -10.49 18.82
CA GLY A 183 11.27 -9.22 18.18
C GLY A 183 10.06 -8.56 17.50
N LYS A 184 8.86 -8.69 18.08
CA LYS A 184 7.62 -8.26 17.44
C LYS A 184 6.59 -7.81 18.47
N VAL A 185 5.90 -6.71 18.19
CA VAL A 185 4.79 -6.21 19.00
C VAL A 185 3.67 -5.66 18.14
N THR A 186 2.43 -5.84 18.56
CA THR A 186 1.27 -5.15 17.97
C THR A 186 0.88 -3.98 18.87
N VAL A 187 1.01 -2.78 18.34
CA VAL A 187 0.55 -1.55 18.99
C VAL A 187 -0.89 -1.31 18.56
N THR A 188 -1.83 -1.30 19.51
CA THR A 188 -3.28 -1.15 19.26
C THR A 188 -3.82 0.15 19.85
N GLY A 189 -5.10 0.48 19.58
CA GLY A 189 -5.78 1.65 20.14
C GLY A 189 -5.27 2.97 19.56
N LEU A 190 -4.85 2.95 18.31
CA LEU A 190 -4.51 4.12 17.51
C LEU A 190 -5.77 4.70 16.88
N ASP A 191 -5.74 5.96 16.47
CA ASP A 191 -6.80 6.58 15.68
C ASP A 191 -6.51 6.41 14.18
N PRO A 192 -7.55 6.27 13.34
CA PRO A 192 -7.40 6.22 11.89
C PRO A 192 -6.81 7.51 11.31
N GLU A 193 -6.19 7.40 10.12
CA GLU A 193 -5.63 8.51 9.34
C GLU A 193 -4.70 9.44 10.15
N THR A 194 -4.05 8.87 11.18
CA THR A 194 -3.22 9.62 12.13
C THR A 194 -1.76 9.21 12.03
N THR A 195 -0.88 10.20 12.01
CA THR A 195 0.57 9.97 11.96
C THR A 195 1.13 9.84 13.37
N TYR A 196 1.88 8.78 13.61
CA TYR A 196 2.53 8.47 14.88
C TYR A 196 4.02 8.27 14.71
N ALA A 197 4.81 8.78 15.66
CA ALA A 197 6.18 8.34 15.86
C ALA A 197 6.20 7.24 16.93
N ILE A 198 6.60 6.03 16.54
CA ILE A 198 6.67 4.87 17.42
C ILE A 198 8.13 4.62 17.77
N ARG A 199 8.45 4.57 19.06
CA ARG A 199 9.82 4.47 19.57
C ARG A 199 9.97 3.25 20.47
N LEU A 200 11.03 2.47 20.24
CA LEU A 200 11.42 1.32 21.06
C LEU A 200 12.41 1.75 22.14
N TYR A 201 12.21 1.28 23.35
CA TYR A 201 13.06 1.61 24.50
C TYR A 201 13.59 0.37 25.22
N ASN A 202 14.80 0.47 25.77
CA ASN A 202 15.31 -0.39 26.81
C ASN A 202 15.57 0.47 28.06
N GLY A 203 14.67 0.41 29.05
CA GLY A 203 14.58 1.42 30.11
C GLY A 203 14.28 2.79 29.52
N GLU A 204 15.15 3.76 29.80
CA GLU A 204 15.04 5.14 29.25
C GLU A 204 15.82 5.34 27.95
N LYS A 205 16.54 4.33 27.46
CA LYS A 205 17.40 4.46 26.27
C LYS A 205 16.66 4.04 25.03
N GLN A 206 16.57 4.95 24.06
CA GLN A 206 15.89 4.68 22.79
C GLN A 206 16.71 3.75 21.92
N ARG A 207 16.07 2.71 21.39
CA ARG A 207 16.65 1.69 20.51
C ARG A 207 16.11 1.72 19.07
N GLY A 208 15.09 2.48 18.80
CA GLY A 208 14.53 2.64 17.45
C GLY A 208 13.41 3.65 17.42
N SER A 209 13.16 4.20 16.23
CA SER A 209 12.03 5.09 15.97
C SER A 209 11.57 4.94 14.54
N LYS A 210 10.28 4.82 14.31
CA LYS A 210 9.65 4.85 13.00
C LYS A 210 8.42 5.73 13.03
N THR A 211 8.21 6.47 11.95
CA THR A 211 6.97 7.22 11.72
C THR A 211 6.08 6.41 10.80
N ILE A 212 4.83 6.25 11.19
CA ILE A 212 3.79 5.57 10.41
C ILE A 212 2.54 6.46 10.36
N THR A 213 1.71 6.23 9.35
CA THR A 213 0.35 6.79 9.32
C THR A 213 -0.63 5.63 9.22
N THR A 214 -1.60 5.58 10.13
CA THR A 214 -2.68 4.60 10.10
C THR A 214 -3.57 4.81 8.88
N ILE A 215 -4.20 3.74 8.38
CA ILE A 215 -5.12 3.84 7.26
C ILE A 215 -6.48 4.42 7.68
N ALA A 216 -7.34 4.71 6.70
CA ALA A 216 -8.72 5.15 6.93
C ALA A 216 -9.51 4.14 7.77
N ASP A 217 -10.50 4.63 8.52
CA ASP A 217 -11.34 3.80 9.39
C ASP A 217 -12.04 2.68 8.59
N LEU A 218 -11.78 1.46 8.97
CA LEU A 218 -12.39 0.28 8.37
C LEU A 218 -13.76 -0.07 8.96
N ASN A 219 -14.27 0.73 9.90
CA ASN A 219 -15.58 0.58 10.52
C ASN A 219 -15.82 -0.81 11.14
N GLY A 220 -14.80 -1.38 11.76
CA GLY A 220 -14.87 -2.68 12.42
C GLY A 220 -14.82 -3.88 11.49
N ALA A 221 -14.36 -3.72 10.24
CA ALA A 221 -14.14 -4.84 9.33
C ALA A 221 -13.18 -5.88 9.93
N THR A 222 -13.42 -7.15 9.62
CA THR A 222 -12.49 -8.22 9.92
C THR A 222 -11.27 -8.11 9.02
N LEU A 223 -10.09 -7.93 9.61
CA LEU A 223 -8.82 -7.88 8.89
C LEU A 223 -8.37 -9.28 8.50
N VAL A 224 -8.10 -9.50 7.22
CA VAL A 224 -7.66 -10.80 6.68
C VAL A 224 -6.24 -10.65 6.13
N ARG A 225 -5.32 -11.47 6.64
CA ARG A 225 -3.92 -11.51 6.22
C ARG A 225 -3.63 -12.74 5.35
N GLU A 226 -2.56 -12.69 4.59
CA GLU A 226 -2.06 -13.88 3.90
C GLU A 226 -1.76 -14.99 4.91
N GLY A 227 -2.30 -16.20 4.64
CA GLY A 227 -2.21 -17.34 5.54
C GLY A 227 -3.41 -17.53 6.49
N ASP A 228 -4.30 -16.54 6.62
CA ASP A 228 -5.56 -16.74 7.31
C ASP A 228 -6.48 -17.66 6.50
N ASP A 229 -7.30 -18.46 7.18
CA ASP A 229 -8.32 -19.31 6.54
C ASP A 229 -9.50 -18.46 6.04
N ILE A 230 -9.31 -17.84 4.86
CA ILE A 230 -10.34 -16.99 4.25
C ILE A 230 -11.65 -17.74 4.00
N ARG A 231 -11.60 -19.06 3.71
CA ARG A 231 -12.82 -19.87 3.53
C ARG A 231 -13.63 -19.91 4.82
N ALA A 232 -12.99 -20.26 5.93
CA ALA A 232 -13.66 -20.29 7.23
C ALA A 232 -14.21 -18.92 7.62
N LEU A 233 -13.47 -17.83 7.36
CA LEU A 233 -13.92 -16.47 7.63
C LEU A 233 -15.16 -16.08 6.82
N ILE A 234 -15.22 -16.46 5.54
CA ILE A 234 -16.40 -16.20 4.68
C ILE A 234 -17.59 -17.02 5.16
N GLU A 235 -17.42 -18.32 5.40
CA GLU A 235 -18.50 -19.24 5.77
C GLU A 235 -19.07 -18.99 7.18
N ALA A 236 -18.26 -18.43 8.09
CA ALA A 236 -18.67 -18.04 9.45
C ALA A 236 -19.11 -16.57 9.59
N ALA A 237 -19.07 -15.79 8.49
CA ALA A 237 -19.40 -14.37 8.54
C ALA A 237 -20.86 -14.14 8.93
N GLU A 238 -21.09 -13.12 9.76
CA GLU A 238 -22.44 -12.63 10.06
C GLU A 238 -22.98 -11.78 8.91
N ASP A 239 -24.30 -11.60 8.89
CA ASP A 239 -24.95 -10.76 7.87
C ASP A 239 -24.47 -9.30 7.95
N GLY A 240 -24.05 -8.75 6.83
CA GLY A 240 -23.45 -7.42 6.74
C GLY A 240 -21.95 -7.35 7.10
N ALA A 241 -21.28 -8.47 7.35
CA ALA A 241 -19.87 -8.49 7.67
C ALA A 241 -19.00 -7.95 6.52
N VAL A 242 -17.93 -7.24 6.88
CA VAL A 242 -16.92 -6.75 5.96
C VAL A 242 -15.59 -7.45 6.23
N LEU A 243 -15.05 -8.12 5.23
CA LEU A 243 -13.73 -8.71 5.23
C LEU A 243 -12.77 -7.77 4.49
N ALA A 244 -11.81 -7.18 5.20
CA ALA A 244 -10.80 -6.28 4.64
C ALA A 244 -9.47 -7.01 4.48
N LEU A 245 -9.07 -7.23 3.23
CA LEU A 245 -7.91 -8.04 2.86
C LEU A 245 -6.67 -7.18 2.67
N TYR A 246 -5.60 -7.57 3.34
CA TYR A 246 -4.26 -7.06 3.00
C TYR A 246 -3.79 -7.63 1.65
N GLY A 247 -2.84 -6.95 1.02
CA GLY A 247 -2.17 -7.46 -0.17
C GLY A 247 -1.50 -8.82 0.09
N GLY A 248 -1.41 -9.63 -0.95
CA GLY A 248 -0.91 -11.00 -0.89
C GLY A 248 -1.91 -11.98 -1.52
N THR A 249 -1.65 -13.27 -1.38
CA THR A 249 -2.50 -14.33 -1.92
C THR A 249 -3.30 -15.02 -0.81
N HIS A 250 -4.62 -14.93 -0.92
CA HIS A 250 -5.58 -15.56 -0.03
C HIS A 250 -6.20 -16.75 -0.77
N VAL A 251 -6.04 -17.95 -0.24
CA VAL A 251 -6.53 -19.17 -0.90
C VAL A 251 -7.80 -19.66 -0.22
N ILE A 252 -8.89 -19.71 -0.96
CA ILE A 252 -10.08 -20.47 -0.57
C ILE A 252 -9.71 -21.94 -0.78
N ALA A 253 -9.15 -22.57 0.24
CA ALA A 253 -8.63 -23.93 0.15
C ALA A 253 -9.74 -24.93 -0.21
N ASP A 254 -9.45 -25.88 -1.10
CA ASP A 254 -10.36 -27.00 -1.35
C ASP A 254 -10.43 -27.91 -0.13
N ALA A 255 -11.62 -28.46 0.15
CA ALA A 255 -11.83 -29.30 1.32
C ALA A 255 -11.28 -30.73 1.17
N GLU A 256 -11.11 -31.18 -0.07
CA GLU A 256 -10.80 -32.57 -0.40
C GLU A 256 -9.44 -32.71 -1.09
N GLU A 257 -8.98 -31.66 -1.82
CA GLU A 257 -7.73 -31.67 -2.60
C GLU A 257 -6.71 -30.69 -2.02
N GLU A 258 -5.69 -31.21 -1.35
CA GLU A 258 -4.59 -30.42 -0.79
C GLU A 258 -3.85 -29.63 -1.89
N GLY A 259 -3.54 -28.37 -1.63
CA GLY A 259 -2.84 -27.48 -2.56
C GLY A 259 -3.70 -26.92 -3.69
N LYS A 260 -5.00 -27.28 -3.74
CA LYS A 260 -5.96 -26.71 -4.68
C LYS A 260 -6.81 -25.63 -4.03
N SER A 261 -7.32 -24.73 -4.86
CA SER A 261 -8.37 -23.80 -4.47
C SER A 261 -9.75 -24.39 -4.77
N GLY A 262 -10.73 -24.06 -3.95
CA GLY A 262 -12.09 -24.59 -4.02
C GLY A 262 -13.13 -23.48 -4.02
N ALA A 263 -14.27 -23.75 -3.38
CA ALA A 263 -15.38 -22.81 -3.24
C ALA A 263 -15.62 -22.41 -1.79
N ALA A 264 -15.89 -21.13 -1.56
CA ALA A 264 -16.46 -20.63 -0.32
C ALA A 264 -17.98 -20.46 -0.45
N LYS A 265 -18.73 -20.87 0.58
CA LYS A 265 -20.18 -20.72 0.64
C LYS A 265 -20.54 -19.39 1.29
N VAL A 266 -21.23 -18.54 0.51
CA VAL A 266 -21.72 -17.24 0.96
C VAL A 266 -23.21 -17.38 1.28
N SER A 267 -23.56 -17.64 2.53
CA SER A 267 -24.94 -17.79 3.01
C SER A 267 -25.47 -16.56 3.75
N LYS A 268 -24.64 -15.56 3.96
CA LYS A 268 -24.93 -14.25 4.55
C LYS A 268 -24.42 -13.17 3.64
N SER A 269 -25.07 -12.00 3.67
CA SER A 269 -24.62 -10.84 2.89
C SER A 269 -23.30 -10.32 3.42
N ILE A 270 -22.28 -10.27 2.58
CA ILE A 270 -20.93 -9.85 2.97
C ILE A 270 -20.29 -8.93 1.94
N VAL A 271 -19.31 -8.16 2.41
CA VAL A 271 -18.41 -7.37 1.59
C VAL A 271 -16.99 -7.89 1.73
N ILE A 272 -16.31 -8.14 0.61
CA ILE A 272 -14.88 -8.47 0.56
C ILE A 272 -14.16 -7.32 -0.14
N LYS A 273 -13.22 -6.66 0.54
CA LYS A 273 -12.52 -5.51 -0.04
C LYS A 273 -11.02 -5.55 0.20
N GLY A 274 -10.25 -5.08 -0.77
CA GLY A 274 -8.83 -4.77 -0.59
C GLY A 274 -8.65 -3.49 0.23
N ILE A 275 -7.60 -3.45 1.05
CA ILE A 275 -7.28 -2.29 1.88
C ILE A 275 -6.52 -1.23 1.07
N TYR A 276 -5.52 -1.66 0.28
CA TYR A 276 -4.63 -0.77 -0.45
C TYR A 276 -4.82 -0.87 -1.96
N PRO A 277 -5.10 0.25 -2.67
CA PRO A 277 -5.19 0.24 -4.14
C PRO A 277 -3.87 -0.08 -4.83
N THR A 278 -2.74 0.16 -4.17
CA THR A 278 -1.39 -0.10 -4.66
C THR A 278 -0.94 -1.55 -4.47
N ASN A 279 -1.64 -2.31 -3.63
CA ASN A 279 -1.32 -3.70 -3.29
C ASN A 279 -2.60 -4.53 -3.22
N VAL A 280 -3.18 -4.77 -4.40
CA VAL A 280 -4.49 -5.43 -4.55
C VAL A 280 -4.38 -6.91 -4.17
N PRO A 281 -5.18 -7.41 -3.21
CA PRO A 281 -5.14 -8.82 -2.81
C PRO A 281 -5.65 -9.74 -3.93
N ILE A 282 -5.07 -10.94 -3.99
CA ILE A 282 -5.49 -12.03 -4.89
C ILE A 282 -6.25 -13.06 -4.05
N VAL A 283 -7.50 -13.32 -4.40
CA VAL A 283 -8.28 -14.42 -3.85
C VAL A 283 -8.33 -15.56 -4.88
N LYS A 284 -7.61 -16.64 -4.59
CA LYS A 284 -7.69 -17.88 -5.40
C LYS A 284 -8.88 -18.70 -4.95
N GLY A 285 -9.77 -19.01 -5.89
CA GLY A 285 -10.96 -19.80 -5.64
C GLY A 285 -12.22 -19.21 -6.27
N ARG A 286 -13.37 -19.71 -5.86
CA ARG A 286 -14.69 -19.34 -6.39
C ARG A 286 -15.71 -19.20 -5.26
N PHE A 287 -16.88 -18.68 -5.59
CA PHE A 287 -17.94 -18.43 -4.62
C PHE A 287 -19.23 -19.17 -4.98
N GLU A 288 -19.82 -19.81 -4.00
CA GLU A 288 -21.19 -20.35 -4.06
C GLU A 288 -22.09 -19.45 -3.24
N ILE A 289 -23.03 -18.76 -3.91
CA ILE A 289 -23.94 -17.80 -3.29
C ILE A 289 -25.24 -18.50 -2.97
N LEU A 290 -25.63 -18.51 -1.70
CA LEU A 290 -26.75 -19.26 -1.16
C LEU A 290 -27.77 -18.35 -0.48
N ASP A 291 -28.96 -18.87 -0.27
CA ASP A 291 -29.99 -18.38 0.67
C ASP A 291 -30.40 -16.90 0.50
N GLY A 292 -30.25 -16.37 -0.72
CA GLY A 292 -30.56 -14.98 -1.01
C GLY A 292 -29.50 -13.97 -0.50
N ALA A 293 -28.30 -14.43 -0.19
CA ALA A 293 -27.21 -13.56 0.28
C ALA A 293 -26.74 -12.58 -0.81
N SER A 294 -26.31 -11.41 -0.42
CA SER A 294 -25.57 -10.47 -1.26
C SER A 294 -24.07 -10.70 -1.15
N LEU A 295 -23.35 -10.50 -2.26
CA LEU A 295 -21.90 -10.52 -2.28
C LEU A 295 -21.38 -9.26 -2.99
N GLU A 296 -20.64 -8.46 -2.25
CA GLU A 296 -19.93 -7.30 -2.80
C GLU A 296 -18.42 -7.54 -2.76
N ILE A 297 -17.75 -7.34 -3.88
CA ILE A 297 -16.30 -7.45 -4.00
C ILE A 297 -15.76 -6.13 -4.52
N ASN A 298 -14.80 -5.55 -3.82
CA ASN A 298 -14.21 -4.28 -4.20
C ASN A 298 -12.69 -4.32 -4.07
N GLN A 299 -11.99 -3.98 -5.16
CA GLN A 299 -10.53 -3.88 -5.17
C GLN A 299 -9.84 -5.21 -4.82
N VAL A 300 -10.28 -6.30 -5.46
CA VAL A 300 -9.78 -7.67 -5.28
C VAL A 300 -9.58 -8.34 -6.64
N ILE A 301 -8.53 -9.12 -6.78
CA ILE A 301 -8.33 -10.02 -7.93
C ILE A 301 -8.90 -11.39 -7.57
N ILE A 302 -9.94 -11.84 -8.28
CA ILE A 302 -10.50 -13.18 -8.16
C ILE A 302 -9.88 -14.07 -9.23
N ASP A 303 -9.15 -15.09 -8.81
CA ASP A 303 -8.34 -15.93 -9.68
C ASP A 303 -8.76 -17.39 -9.60
N GLY A 304 -9.19 -17.96 -10.73
CA GLY A 304 -9.58 -19.35 -10.85
C GLY A 304 -8.42 -20.31 -11.06
N ILE A 305 -7.17 -19.83 -11.03
CA ILE A 305 -6.00 -20.71 -11.18
C ILE A 305 -5.94 -21.72 -10.04
N ASP A 306 -5.53 -22.94 -10.37
CA ASP A 306 -5.42 -24.07 -9.42
C ASP A 306 -6.75 -24.52 -8.77
N ASN A 307 -7.92 -24.13 -9.32
CA ASN A 307 -9.19 -24.66 -8.85
C ASN A 307 -9.24 -26.19 -9.02
N SER A 308 -9.76 -26.86 -7.99
CA SER A 308 -9.99 -28.32 -8.00
C SER A 308 -11.02 -28.75 -9.05
N THR A 309 -11.93 -27.85 -9.41
CA THR A 309 -12.96 -28.09 -10.43
C THR A 309 -12.96 -26.99 -11.47
N THR A 310 -13.18 -27.36 -12.73
CA THR A 310 -13.46 -26.40 -13.80
C THR A 310 -14.89 -25.88 -13.64
N ASP A 311 -15.03 -24.66 -13.07
CA ASP A 311 -16.34 -24.07 -12.80
C ASP A 311 -16.33 -22.54 -13.01
N GLN A 312 -17.45 -21.86 -12.74
CA GLN A 312 -17.56 -20.41 -12.82
C GLN A 312 -17.05 -19.74 -11.54
N ALA A 313 -16.70 -18.45 -11.62
CA ALA A 313 -16.27 -17.68 -10.46
C ALA A 313 -17.39 -17.53 -9.41
N PHE A 314 -18.62 -17.35 -9.85
CA PHE A 314 -19.79 -17.10 -9.00
C PHE A 314 -20.94 -18.01 -9.38
N ASN A 315 -21.36 -18.88 -8.47
CA ASN A 315 -22.46 -19.81 -8.66
C ASN A 315 -23.61 -19.54 -7.71
N PHE A 316 -24.80 -19.23 -8.20
CA PHE A 316 -26.02 -19.11 -7.41
C PHE A 316 -26.64 -20.51 -7.21
N LYS A 317 -26.88 -20.91 -5.98
CA LYS A 317 -27.20 -22.31 -5.64
C LYS A 317 -28.60 -22.54 -5.09
N THR A 318 -29.23 -21.57 -4.45
CA THR A 318 -30.52 -21.74 -3.78
C THR A 318 -31.65 -21.27 -4.71
N ALA A 319 -32.63 -22.17 -4.96
CA ALA A 319 -33.84 -21.84 -5.71
C ALA A 319 -34.87 -21.12 -4.82
N ASP A 320 -35.86 -20.51 -5.45
CA ASP A 320 -37.02 -19.87 -4.82
C ASP A 320 -36.65 -18.75 -3.82
N VAL A 321 -35.49 -18.11 -4.04
CA VAL A 321 -35.02 -16.97 -3.26
C VAL A 321 -34.78 -15.74 -4.14
N THR A 322 -34.67 -14.58 -3.50
CA THR A 322 -34.20 -13.35 -4.13
C THR A 322 -32.84 -12.97 -3.58
N TYR A 323 -31.85 -12.82 -4.47
CA TYR A 323 -30.53 -12.27 -4.18
C TYR A 323 -30.56 -10.77 -4.45
N PRO A 324 -30.41 -9.91 -3.41
CA PRO A 324 -30.51 -8.46 -3.61
C PRO A 324 -29.39 -7.88 -4.49
N LEU A 325 -28.15 -8.33 -4.27
CA LEU A 325 -26.99 -7.75 -4.94
C LEU A 325 -25.85 -8.79 -5.10
N MET A 326 -25.29 -8.82 -6.30
CA MET A 326 -23.92 -9.28 -6.52
C MET A 326 -23.17 -8.20 -7.27
N SER A 327 -22.11 -7.66 -6.67
CA SER A 327 -21.35 -6.53 -7.21
C SER A 327 -19.84 -6.81 -7.17
N VAL A 328 -19.18 -6.58 -8.31
CA VAL A 328 -17.71 -6.66 -8.42
C VAL A 328 -17.22 -5.32 -8.95
N GLN A 329 -16.45 -4.61 -8.13
CA GLN A 329 -16.04 -3.24 -8.42
C GLN A 329 -14.52 -3.08 -8.29
N ASN A 330 -13.93 -2.25 -9.17
CA ASN A 330 -12.50 -1.89 -9.14
C ASN A 330 -11.59 -3.13 -9.03
N SER A 331 -11.98 -4.22 -9.65
CA SER A 331 -11.49 -5.58 -9.41
C SER A 331 -11.03 -6.26 -10.70
N GLU A 332 -10.54 -7.48 -10.56
CA GLU A 332 -10.19 -8.34 -11.69
C GLU A 332 -10.76 -9.73 -11.47
N VAL A 333 -11.35 -10.34 -12.51
CA VAL A 333 -11.82 -11.73 -12.51
C VAL A 333 -11.13 -12.46 -13.65
N ARG A 334 -10.40 -13.54 -13.32
CA ARG A 334 -9.57 -14.21 -14.33
C ARG A 334 -9.43 -15.71 -14.15
N ASN A 335 -9.01 -16.38 -15.22
CA ASN A 335 -8.59 -17.79 -15.24
C ASN A 335 -9.67 -18.80 -14.82
N PHE A 336 -10.93 -18.58 -15.24
CA PHE A 336 -12.01 -19.52 -14.97
C PHE A 336 -12.34 -20.38 -16.20
N GLY A 337 -12.52 -21.69 -15.98
CA GLY A 337 -12.71 -22.62 -17.06
C GLY A 337 -14.11 -22.56 -17.71
N LYS A 338 -15.20 -22.29 -16.93
CA LYS A 338 -16.57 -22.35 -17.50
C LYS A 338 -17.24 -21.00 -17.70
N GLY A 339 -16.91 -19.98 -16.98
CA GLY A 339 -17.56 -18.69 -17.12
C GLY A 339 -17.36 -17.81 -15.89
N VAL A 340 -17.97 -16.62 -15.90
CA VAL A 340 -17.88 -15.67 -14.79
C VAL A 340 -18.94 -15.96 -13.75
N TYR A 341 -20.21 -15.99 -14.14
CA TYR A 341 -21.28 -16.39 -13.22
C TYR A 341 -22.19 -17.48 -13.83
N TYR A 342 -22.88 -18.19 -12.94
CA TYR A 342 -23.87 -19.18 -13.32
C TYR A 342 -25.12 -19.10 -12.44
N LEU A 343 -26.27 -18.80 -13.06
CA LEU A 343 -27.57 -18.82 -12.43
C LEU A 343 -28.43 -19.90 -13.07
N ASN A 344 -28.38 -21.14 -12.54
CA ASN A 344 -29.09 -22.30 -13.05
C ASN A 344 -30.13 -22.83 -12.05
N VAL A 345 -30.65 -21.99 -11.21
CA VAL A 345 -31.73 -22.23 -10.26
C VAL A 345 -32.87 -21.25 -10.52
N ALA A 346 -34.09 -21.63 -10.21
CA ALA A 346 -35.27 -20.77 -10.36
C ALA A 346 -35.27 -19.73 -9.21
N SER A 347 -34.53 -18.62 -9.38
CA SER A 347 -34.42 -17.55 -8.41
C SER A 347 -34.25 -16.22 -9.12
N THR A 348 -34.37 -15.13 -8.36
CA THR A 348 -34.20 -13.77 -8.88
C THR A 348 -32.94 -13.14 -8.29
N VAL A 349 -32.10 -12.54 -9.14
CA VAL A 349 -31.05 -11.60 -8.73
C VAL A 349 -31.53 -10.20 -9.08
N GLN A 350 -31.75 -9.35 -8.08
CA GLN A 350 -32.26 -8.00 -8.33
C GLN A 350 -31.23 -7.16 -9.08
N LYS A 351 -29.97 -7.22 -8.65
CA LYS A 351 -28.88 -6.48 -9.29
C LYS A 351 -27.61 -7.33 -9.35
N LEU A 352 -27.07 -7.47 -10.55
CA LEU A 352 -25.77 -8.09 -10.80
C LEU A 352 -24.93 -7.09 -11.60
N GLU A 353 -23.77 -6.69 -11.05
CA GLU A 353 -22.98 -5.64 -11.68
C GLU A 353 -21.48 -5.88 -11.63
N PHE A 354 -20.82 -5.45 -12.69
CA PHE A 354 -19.37 -5.33 -12.81
C PHE A 354 -19.05 -3.87 -13.12
N LEU A 355 -18.32 -3.20 -12.23
CA LEU A 355 -17.98 -1.79 -12.35
C LEU A 355 -16.47 -1.61 -12.31
N ASN A 356 -15.89 -0.87 -13.27
CA ASN A 356 -14.43 -0.63 -13.33
C ASN A 356 -13.62 -1.93 -13.21
N THR A 357 -14.06 -3.01 -13.83
CA THR A 357 -13.54 -4.37 -13.59
C THR A 357 -12.90 -4.93 -14.86
N LYS A 358 -11.78 -5.63 -14.70
CA LYS A 358 -11.14 -6.42 -15.75
C LYS A 358 -11.62 -7.85 -15.67
N ILE A 359 -11.99 -8.44 -16.82
CA ILE A 359 -12.44 -9.84 -16.91
C ILE A 359 -11.72 -10.51 -18.08
N HIS A 360 -10.90 -11.52 -17.80
CA HIS A 360 -10.12 -12.15 -18.86
C HIS A 360 -9.70 -13.58 -18.52
N GLY A 361 -9.21 -14.30 -19.56
CA GLY A 361 -8.78 -15.69 -19.39
C GLY A 361 -9.91 -16.62 -19.01
N ILE A 362 -11.15 -16.31 -19.45
CA ILE A 362 -12.31 -17.16 -19.22
C ILE A 362 -12.46 -18.11 -20.41
N GLU A 363 -12.20 -19.39 -20.19
CA GLU A 363 -12.14 -20.39 -21.27
C GLU A 363 -13.51 -20.73 -21.84
N CYS A 364 -14.56 -20.74 -20.99
CA CYS A 364 -15.92 -21.14 -21.32
C CYS A 364 -16.02 -22.60 -21.81
N ASP A 365 -15.21 -23.51 -21.26
CA ASP A 365 -15.33 -24.94 -21.56
C ASP A 365 -16.57 -25.55 -20.88
N GLY A 366 -17.61 -25.74 -21.66
CA GLY A 366 -18.90 -26.27 -21.19
C GLY A 366 -19.87 -25.23 -20.60
N GLY A 367 -19.53 -23.94 -20.58
CA GLY A 367 -20.40 -22.83 -20.14
C GLY A 367 -20.34 -21.65 -21.08
N ASP A 368 -21.23 -20.68 -20.92
CA ASP A 368 -21.18 -19.40 -21.58
C ASP A 368 -20.55 -18.36 -20.62
N MET A 369 -20.07 -17.22 -21.12
CA MET A 369 -19.28 -16.32 -20.28
C MET A 369 -20.08 -15.75 -19.11
N PHE A 370 -21.28 -15.25 -19.39
CA PHE A 370 -22.24 -14.71 -18.44
C PHE A 370 -23.54 -15.52 -18.56
N ASP A 371 -23.72 -16.56 -17.74
CA ASP A 371 -24.65 -17.64 -17.99
C ASP A 371 -25.83 -17.67 -16.98
N CYS A 372 -27.02 -17.29 -17.45
CA CYS A 372 -28.26 -17.36 -16.71
C CYS A 372 -29.25 -18.30 -17.43
N ARG A 373 -29.52 -19.49 -16.86
CA ARG A 373 -30.34 -20.52 -17.55
C ARG A 373 -31.73 -20.71 -16.97
N LYS A 374 -31.92 -20.55 -15.69
CA LYS A 374 -33.21 -20.82 -15.02
C LYS A 374 -33.70 -19.70 -14.15
N GLY A 375 -32.87 -18.68 -13.92
CA GLY A 375 -33.20 -17.57 -13.09
C GLY A 375 -33.57 -16.30 -13.88
N ARG A 376 -33.84 -15.24 -13.13
CA ARG A 376 -34.03 -13.89 -13.61
C ARG A 376 -33.01 -12.97 -12.99
N ILE A 377 -32.42 -12.07 -13.78
CA ILE A 377 -31.59 -10.97 -13.31
C ILE A 377 -32.34 -9.69 -13.71
N ASP A 378 -32.79 -8.92 -12.72
CA ASP A 378 -33.56 -7.70 -12.99
C ASP A 378 -32.71 -6.62 -13.64
N GLU A 379 -31.51 -6.38 -13.09
CA GLU A 379 -30.50 -5.47 -13.64
C GLU A 379 -29.15 -6.17 -13.78
N LEU A 380 -28.68 -6.31 -15.02
CA LEU A 380 -27.33 -6.80 -15.33
C LEU A 380 -26.51 -5.66 -15.91
N ASN A 381 -25.49 -5.21 -15.19
CA ASN A 381 -24.72 -4.04 -15.55
C ASN A 381 -23.22 -4.35 -15.74
N PHE A 382 -22.68 -3.92 -16.86
CA PHE A 382 -21.26 -3.85 -17.14
C PHE A 382 -20.91 -2.40 -17.45
N ILE A 383 -20.24 -1.71 -16.52
CA ILE A 383 -19.93 -0.29 -16.63
C ILE A 383 -18.43 -0.09 -16.51
N ASN A 384 -17.84 0.56 -17.51
CA ASN A 384 -16.40 0.84 -17.55
C ASN A 384 -15.52 -0.41 -17.35
N CYS A 385 -15.86 -1.51 -18.00
CA CYS A 385 -15.17 -2.79 -17.88
C CYS A 385 -14.27 -3.09 -19.09
N ALA A 386 -13.19 -3.82 -18.84
CA ALA A 386 -12.38 -4.43 -19.88
C ALA A 386 -12.60 -5.95 -19.87
N MET A 387 -13.14 -6.49 -20.95
CA MET A 387 -13.39 -7.93 -21.14
C MET A 387 -12.59 -8.41 -22.35
N TYR A 388 -11.65 -9.33 -22.14
CA TYR A 388 -10.73 -9.68 -23.21
C TYR A 388 -10.21 -11.12 -23.11
N ASN A 389 -9.69 -11.64 -24.21
CA ASN A 389 -9.12 -12.99 -24.30
C ASN A 389 -9.98 -14.06 -23.62
N SER A 390 -11.28 -14.02 -23.90
CA SER A 390 -12.25 -14.84 -23.19
C SER A 390 -13.30 -15.43 -24.12
N CYS A 391 -13.84 -16.58 -23.75
CA CYS A 391 -15.04 -17.15 -24.34
C CYS A 391 -14.96 -17.34 -25.87
N ALA A 392 -13.83 -17.82 -26.40
CA ALA A 392 -13.58 -17.84 -27.84
C ALA A 392 -14.62 -18.65 -28.64
N ALA A 393 -15.23 -19.68 -28.06
CA ALA A 393 -16.13 -20.63 -28.76
C ALA A 393 -17.55 -20.69 -28.15
N ARG A 394 -17.96 -19.72 -27.34
CA ARG A 394 -19.24 -19.67 -26.65
C ARG A 394 -19.93 -18.33 -26.76
N ASP A 395 -21.16 -18.23 -26.26
CA ASP A 395 -21.92 -16.97 -26.23
C ASP A 395 -21.44 -16.06 -25.11
N PHE A 396 -21.48 -14.74 -25.35
CA PHE A 396 -21.00 -13.76 -24.39
C PHE A 396 -22.00 -13.56 -23.23
N ILE A 397 -23.20 -13.07 -23.51
CA ILE A 397 -24.28 -12.98 -22.52
C ILE A 397 -25.36 -13.99 -22.90
N ARG A 398 -25.61 -14.94 -22.02
CA ARG A 398 -26.72 -15.90 -22.14
C ARG A 398 -27.74 -15.66 -21.04
N MET A 399 -28.99 -15.52 -21.45
CA MET A 399 -30.14 -15.50 -20.54
C MET A 399 -31.28 -16.32 -21.19
N ASP A 400 -31.53 -17.51 -20.66
CA ASP A 400 -32.57 -18.38 -21.16
C ASP A 400 -33.96 -17.90 -20.69
N ASP A 401 -35.00 -18.45 -21.28
CA ASP A 401 -36.37 -18.09 -20.94
C ASP A 401 -36.77 -18.66 -19.58
N ALA A 402 -36.98 -17.81 -18.63
CA ALA A 402 -37.53 -18.07 -17.31
C ALA A 402 -38.63 -17.05 -16.99
N SER A 403 -39.42 -16.67 -18.01
CA SER A 403 -40.45 -15.62 -17.91
C SER A 403 -41.56 -15.96 -16.92
N ASP A 404 -41.70 -17.23 -16.50
CA ASP A 404 -42.57 -17.63 -15.40
C ASP A 404 -42.23 -16.93 -14.07
N LEU A 405 -40.96 -16.46 -13.89
CA LEU A 405 -40.54 -15.65 -12.76
C LEU A 405 -41.02 -14.18 -12.84
N GLY A 406 -41.70 -13.81 -13.94
CA GLY A 406 -42.20 -12.44 -14.18
C GLY A 406 -41.07 -11.43 -14.45
N GLY A 407 -41.41 -10.14 -14.50
CA GLY A 407 -40.46 -9.05 -14.71
C GLY A 407 -39.95 -8.91 -16.15
N ALA A 408 -39.09 -7.91 -16.34
CA ALA A 408 -38.42 -7.62 -17.60
C ALA A 408 -36.94 -7.28 -17.32
N PRO A 409 -36.00 -8.21 -17.59
CA PRO A 409 -34.58 -7.98 -17.38
C PRO A 409 -34.07 -6.77 -18.14
N VAL A 410 -33.25 -5.95 -17.49
CA VAL A 410 -32.53 -4.84 -18.11
C VAL A 410 -31.04 -5.18 -18.13
N ILE A 411 -30.45 -5.19 -19.33
CA ILE A 411 -29.01 -5.44 -19.55
C ILE A 411 -28.37 -4.14 -20.01
N THR A 412 -27.39 -3.65 -19.29
CA THR A 412 -26.63 -2.43 -19.61
C THR A 412 -25.18 -2.78 -19.83
N VAL A 413 -24.64 -2.42 -20.99
CA VAL A 413 -23.21 -2.49 -21.30
C VAL A 413 -22.77 -1.08 -21.74
N ASP A 414 -22.04 -0.39 -20.87
CA ASP A 414 -21.68 1.01 -21.08
C ASP A 414 -20.21 1.27 -20.83
N GLN A 415 -19.59 2.04 -21.71
CA GLN A 415 -18.17 2.46 -21.58
C GLN A 415 -17.20 1.26 -21.47
N CYS A 416 -17.49 0.12 -22.12
CA CYS A 416 -16.67 -1.08 -22.02
C CYS A 416 -15.74 -1.26 -23.23
N THR A 417 -14.56 -1.85 -22.98
CA THR A 417 -13.70 -2.41 -24.03
C THR A 417 -13.86 -3.91 -24.06
N ILE A 418 -14.27 -4.46 -25.21
CA ILE A 418 -14.49 -5.92 -25.41
C ILE A 418 -13.58 -6.36 -26.54
N ASP A 419 -12.52 -7.10 -26.24
CA ASP A 419 -11.51 -7.54 -27.21
C ASP A 419 -11.39 -9.06 -27.30
N GLY A 420 -11.58 -9.62 -28.47
CA GLY A 420 -11.41 -11.05 -28.72
C GLY A 420 -12.41 -11.97 -28.02
N CYS A 421 -13.50 -11.42 -27.46
CA CYS A 421 -14.52 -12.22 -26.79
C CYS A 421 -15.50 -12.82 -27.83
N SER A 422 -15.96 -14.07 -27.59
CA SER A 422 -16.88 -14.81 -28.47
C SER A 422 -16.45 -14.80 -29.92
N ASN A 423 -15.15 -14.84 -30.19
CA ASN A 423 -14.58 -14.71 -31.55
C ASN A 423 -14.87 -15.92 -32.42
N ASN A 424 -16.14 -16.17 -32.69
CA ASN A 424 -16.64 -17.29 -33.52
C ASN A 424 -17.92 -16.86 -34.25
N ALA A 425 -17.93 -16.98 -35.57
CA ALA A 425 -19.06 -16.59 -36.43
C ALA A 425 -20.37 -17.40 -36.15
N GLY A 426 -20.30 -18.52 -35.47
CA GLY A 426 -21.46 -19.30 -35.02
C GLY A 426 -22.02 -18.84 -33.66
N LYS A 427 -21.35 -17.88 -32.97
CA LYS A 427 -21.70 -17.43 -31.61
C LYS A 427 -22.28 -16.03 -31.60
N ARG A 428 -22.82 -15.64 -30.45
CA ARG A 428 -23.57 -14.40 -30.25
C ARG A 428 -23.01 -13.61 -29.07
N LEU A 429 -23.03 -12.29 -29.19
CA LEU A 429 -22.82 -11.43 -28.02
C LEU A 429 -24.05 -11.45 -27.11
N LEU A 430 -25.25 -11.64 -27.69
CA LEU A 430 -26.52 -11.64 -26.98
C LEU A 430 -27.33 -12.91 -27.29
N TYR A 431 -27.21 -13.92 -26.45
CA TYR A 431 -28.09 -15.08 -26.47
C TYR A 431 -29.19 -14.91 -25.41
N VAL A 432 -30.06 -13.93 -25.63
CA VAL A 432 -31.07 -13.52 -24.63
C VAL A 432 -32.45 -13.99 -25.11
N ARG A 433 -33.01 -14.95 -24.41
CA ARG A 433 -34.31 -15.54 -24.71
C ARG A 433 -35.41 -15.16 -23.73
N TYR A 434 -35.07 -14.47 -22.64
CA TYR A 434 -36.05 -13.98 -21.67
C TYR A 434 -36.98 -12.95 -22.32
N VAL A 435 -38.28 -13.17 -22.27
CA VAL A 435 -39.26 -12.33 -22.97
C VAL A 435 -39.33 -10.95 -22.26
N GLY A 436 -39.41 -9.87 -23.04
CA GLY A 436 -39.52 -8.52 -22.54
C GLY A 436 -38.19 -7.89 -22.08
N ASN A 437 -37.07 -8.56 -22.35
CA ASN A 437 -35.73 -7.97 -22.02
C ASN A 437 -35.53 -6.63 -22.69
N ILE A 438 -34.84 -5.75 -21.99
CA ILE A 438 -34.41 -4.42 -22.44
C ILE A 438 -32.87 -4.43 -22.44
N ILE A 439 -32.27 -4.01 -23.54
CA ILE A 439 -30.81 -4.02 -23.68
C ILE A 439 -30.33 -2.60 -24.04
N LYS A 440 -29.37 -2.09 -23.29
CA LYS A 440 -28.70 -0.80 -23.51
C LYS A 440 -27.24 -1.07 -23.79
N TRP A 441 -26.74 -0.59 -24.93
CA TRP A 441 -25.39 -0.83 -25.37
C TRP A 441 -24.77 0.47 -25.87
N SER A 442 -23.96 1.12 -25.01
CA SER A 442 -23.49 2.49 -25.28
C SER A 442 -22.01 2.69 -24.97
N ASN A 443 -21.37 3.61 -25.73
CA ASN A 443 -20.00 4.05 -25.53
C ASN A 443 -18.94 2.93 -25.55
N ASN A 444 -19.24 1.81 -26.18
CA ASN A 444 -18.36 0.63 -26.15
C ASN A 444 -17.38 0.64 -27.32
N LEU A 445 -16.19 0.10 -27.08
CA LEU A 445 -15.22 -0.27 -28.11
C LEU A 445 -15.15 -1.81 -28.18
N VAL A 446 -15.66 -2.38 -29.27
CA VAL A 446 -15.61 -3.82 -29.52
C VAL A 446 -14.60 -4.11 -30.61
N THR A 447 -13.69 -5.05 -30.33
CA THR A 447 -12.60 -5.38 -31.25
C THR A 447 -12.41 -6.89 -31.39
N ASN A 448 -11.96 -7.32 -32.57
CA ASN A 448 -11.48 -8.67 -32.82
C ASN A 448 -12.50 -9.77 -32.54
N THR A 449 -13.76 -9.61 -32.91
CA THR A 449 -14.76 -10.67 -32.80
C THR A 449 -15.48 -10.95 -34.12
N ALA A 450 -15.66 -12.23 -34.41
CA ALA A 450 -16.50 -12.70 -35.49
C ALA A 450 -17.95 -13.00 -35.06
N ALA A 451 -18.29 -12.80 -33.77
CA ALA A 451 -19.62 -13.03 -33.24
C ALA A 451 -20.70 -12.20 -33.94
N LYS A 452 -21.92 -12.68 -33.87
CA LYS A 452 -23.13 -11.95 -34.23
C LYS A 452 -23.75 -11.33 -33.00
N TRP A 453 -24.66 -10.35 -33.18
CA TRP A 453 -25.47 -9.87 -32.09
C TRP A 453 -26.35 -10.95 -31.51
N SER A 454 -27.33 -11.41 -32.30
CA SER A 454 -28.25 -12.45 -31.89
C SER A 454 -28.89 -13.14 -33.10
N ASN A 455 -29.26 -14.43 -32.90
CA ASN A 455 -30.17 -15.18 -33.79
C ASN A 455 -31.42 -15.65 -33.04
N GLN A 456 -31.67 -15.09 -31.84
CA GLN A 456 -32.79 -15.50 -30.99
C GLN A 456 -33.91 -14.45 -31.09
N SER A 457 -35.06 -14.86 -31.66
CA SER A 457 -36.19 -13.96 -31.94
C SER A 457 -36.79 -13.26 -30.70
N LYS A 458 -36.45 -13.74 -29.49
CA LYS A 458 -36.85 -13.13 -28.22
C LYS A 458 -35.86 -12.07 -27.71
N THR A 459 -34.67 -11.98 -28.30
CA THR A 459 -33.71 -10.95 -27.94
C THR A 459 -34.22 -9.57 -28.38
N GLY A 460 -34.39 -8.65 -27.45
CA GLY A 460 -34.74 -7.28 -27.77
C GLY A 460 -33.63 -6.60 -28.58
N VAL A 461 -34.02 -5.75 -29.52
CA VAL A 461 -33.05 -4.91 -30.23
C VAL A 461 -32.44 -3.94 -29.25
N PRO A 462 -31.10 -3.93 -29.07
CA PRO A 462 -30.47 -3.01 -28.13
C PRO A 462 -30.73 -1.53 -28.49
N GLU A 463 -30.84 -0.71 -27.44
CA GLU A 463 -30.72 0.73 -27.56
C GLU A 463 -29.24 1.08 -27.74
N PHE A 464 -28.82 1.17 -29.01
CA PHE A 464 -27.44 1.46 -29.38
C PHE A 464 -27.13 2.95 -29.34
N SER A 465 -25.94 3.33 -28.79
CA SER A 465 -25.47 4.71 -28.78
C SER A 465 -23.95 4.79 -28.71
N ASN A 466 -23.32 5.55 -29.61
CA ASN A 466 -21.90 5.90 -29.59
C ASN A 466 -20.95 4.70 -29.43
N ASN A 467 -21.15 3.62 -30.18
CA ASN A 467 -20.26 2.47 -30.16
C ASN A 467 -19.25 2.51 -31.31
N ALA A 468 -18.09 1.90 -31.14
CA ALA A 468 -17.08 1.74 -32.17
C ALA A 468 -16.63 0.28 -32.33
N TYR A 469 -16.33 -0.10 -33.55
CA TYR A 469 -16.02 -1.49 -33.93
C TYR A 469 -14.76 -1.56 -34.79
N PHE A 470 -13.83 -2.41 -34.39
CA PHE A 470 -12.63 -2.73 -35.15
C PHE A 470 -12.52 -4.23 -35.35
N ASN A 471 -12.39 -4.67 -36.62
CA ASN A 471 -12.30 -6.09 -36.95
C ASN A 471 -13.50 -6.92 -36.39
N CYS A 472 -14.72 -6.42 -36.64
CA CYS A 472 -15.98 -6.99 -36.15
C CYS A 472 -16.99 -7.08 -37.32
N ALA A 473 -16.78 -8.03 -38.21
CA ALA A 473 -17.49 -8.13 -39.49
C ALA A 473 -19.03 -8.26 -39.41
N ASN A 474 -19.57 -8.63 -38.25
CA ASN A 474 -21.01 -8.98 -38.09
C ASN A 474 -21.76 -8.02 -37.16
N LEU A 475 -21.14 -6.93 -36.66
CA LEU A 475 -21.79 -6.09 -35.65
C LEU A 475 -22.37 -4.79 -36.16
N ASN A 476 -21.68 -4.10 -37.07
CA ASN A 476 -22.12 -2.81 -37.62
C ASN A 476 -22.20 -2.78 -39.16
N VAL A 477 -21.91 -3.86 -39.83
CA VAL A 477 -21.94 -4.00 -41.30
C VAL A 477 -22.72 -5.23 -41.71
N LEU A 478 -23.58 -5.12 -42.72
CA LEU A 478 -24.32 -6.23 -43.28
C LEU A 478 -23.53 -7.04 -44.36
N ASP A 479 -22.22 -6.82 -44.45
CA ASP A 479 -21.43 -7.17 -45.63
C ASP A 479 -20.79 -8.57 -45.65
N GLY A 480 -21.24 -9.45 -44.79
CA GLY A 480 -20.82 -10.86 -44.88
C GLY A 480 -21.87 -11.72 -45.58
N ALA A 481 -21.47 -12.69 -46.39
CA ALA A 481 -22.38 -13.63 -47.10
C ALA A 481 -23.38 -14.33 -46.18
N ASP A 482 -23.14 -14.33 -44.86
CA ASP A 482 -24.01 -14.91 -43.82
C ASP A 482 -24.64 -13.86 -42.88
N ALA A 483 -24.24 -12.61 -42.94
CA ALA A 483 -24.67 -11.57 -41.96
C ALA A 483 -26.18 -11.31 -42.00
N GLY A 484 -26.79 -11.32 -43.18
CA GLY A 484 -28.23 -11.08 -43.33
C GLY A 484 -29.14 -12.29 -43.06
N LYS A 485 -28.59 -13.53 -42.94
CA LYS A 485 -29.41 -14.73 -42.80
C LYS A 485 -29.63 -15.21 -41.38
N THR A 486 -28.78 -14.78 -40.43
CA THR A 486 -28.79 -15.32 -39.06
C THR A 486 -28.63 -14.26 -37.98
N ASN A 487 -28.21 -13.03 -38.33
CA ASN A 487 -28.15 -11.90 -37.40
C ASN A 487 -29.46 -11.09 -37.47
N LEU A 488 -30.16 -10.92 -36.36
CA LEU A 488 -31.50 -10.31 -36.35
C LEU A 488 -31.45 -8.79 -36.44
N PHE A 489 -30.34 -8.18 -36.05
CA PHE A 489 -30.10 -6.74 -36.05
C PHE A 489 -28.63 -6.44 -36.10
N ILE A 490 -28.30 -5.22 -36.42
CA ILE A 490 -26.96 -4.63 -36.38
C ILE A 490 -27.03 -3.28 -35.63
N ASP A 491 -25.88 -2.76 -35.19
CA ASP A 491 -25.77 -1.40 -34.71
C ASP A 491 -25.55 -0.44 -35.89
N GLU A 492 -26.64 0.11 -36.45
CA GLU A 492 -26.57 1.08 -37.54
C GLU A 492 -25.96 2.43 -37.13
N SER A 493 -25.94 2.75 -35.84
CA SER A 493 -25.34 3.97 -35.29
C SER A 493 -23.84 3.81 -35.01
N GLY A 494 -23.36 2.56 -34.98
CA GLY A 494 -21.99 2.23 -34.63
C GLY A 494 -20.98 2.61 -35.70
N LYS A 495 -19.78 3.00 -35.27
CA LYS A 495 -18.70 3.44 -36.16
C LYS A 495 -17.69 2.35 -36.41
N ALA A 496 -17.44 2.01 -37.68
CA ALA A 496 -16.26 1.25 -38.05
C ALA A 496 -15.03 2.15 -37.86
N VAL A 497 -14.03 1.69 -37.13
CA VAL A 497 -12.82 2.46 -36.83
C VAL A 497 -11.57 1.74 -37.30
N GLY A 498 -10.48 2.47 -37.43
CA GLY A 498 -9.15 1.90 -37.63
C GLY A 498 -8.64 1.19 -36.38
N ASN A 499 -7.48 0.54 -36.49
CA ASN A 499 -6.86 -0.12 -35.34
C ASN A 499 -6.73 0.84 -34.16
N PRO A 500 -7.26 0.52 -32.97
CA PRO A 500 -7.12 1.34 -31.77
C PRO A 500 -5.68 1.56 -31.31
N ASN A 501 -4.73 0.72 -31.79
CA ASN A 501 -3.33 0.73 -31.37
C ASN A 501 -3.20 0.70 -29.85
N PHE A 502 -3.82 -0.29 -29.22
CA PHE A 502 -3.74 -0.48 -27.79
C PHE A 502 -2.29 -0.55 -27.32
N LYS A 503 -1.99 0.07 -26.19
CA LYS A 503 -0.64 0.19 -25.65
C LYS A 503 0.03 -1.17 -25.41
N ASP A 504 -0.70 -2.13 -24.86
CA ASP A 504 -0.23 -3.50 -24.61
C ASP A 504 -1.43 -4.45 -24.36
N ALA A 505 -2.20 -4.74 -25.41
CA ALA A 505 -3.38 -5.60 -25.32
C ALA A 505 -3.04 -7.02 -24.84
N ALA A 506 -1.85 -7.53 -25.16
CA ALA A 506 -1.41 -8.86 -24.76
C ALA A 506 -1.33 -9.00 -23.24
N ASN A 507 -0.94 -7.94 -22.55
CA ASN A 507 -0.88 -7.85 -21.09
C ASN A 507 -2.07 -7.08 -20.47
N GLY A 508 -3.16 -6.93 -21.24
CA GLY A 508 -4.40 -6.34 -20.74
C GLY A 508 -4.38 -4.82 -20.57
N ASN A 509 -3.47 -4.10 -21.25
CA ASN A 509 -3.48 -2.64 -21.27
C ASN A 509 -4.11 -2.14 -22.57
N PHE A 510 -5.37 -1.76 -22.49
CA PHE A 510 -6.18 -1.26 -23.61
C PHE A 510 -6.23 0.26 -23.72
N ALA A 511 -5.24 0.97 -23.18
CA ALA A 511 -5.11 2.40 -23.45
C ALA A 511 -5.00 2.64 -24.96
N ILE A 512 -5.88 3.49 -25.50
CA ILE A 512 -6.02 3.73 -26.94
C ILE A 512 -4.89 4.66 -27.42
N GLY A 513 -4.06 4.18 -28.34
CA GLY A 513 -2.99 4.94 -28.96
C GLY A 513 -3.39 5.67 -30.25
N ASN A 514 -4.51 5.30 -30.86
CA ASN A 514 -5.05 5.93 -32.05
C ASN A 514 -5.88 7.16 -31.67
N GLU A 515 -5.44 8.36 -32.03
CA GLU A 515 -6.08 9.63 -31.66
C GLU A 515 -7.52 9.75 -32.17
N ASP A 516 -7.82 9.25 -33.37
CA ASP A 516 -9.16 9.37 -33.95
C ASP A 516 -10.16 8.46 -33.23
N VAL A 517 -9.72 7.30 -32.76
CA VAL A 517 -10.52 6.40 -31.93
C VAL A 517 -10.68 6.99 -30.52
N SER A 518 -9.61 7.51 -29.94
CA SER A 518 -9.61 8.13 -28.61
C SER A 518 -10.58 9.33 -28.51
N LYS A 519 -10.67 10.16 -29.57
CA LYS A 519 -11.61 11.30 -29.63
C LYS A 519 -13.09 10.91 -29.61
N LEU A 520 -13.42 9.65 -29.89
CA LEU A 520 -14.80 9.17 -29.81
C LEU A 520 -15.30 9.00 -28.36
N GLY A 521 -14.39 8.93 -27.40
CA GLY A 521 -14.73 8.71 -25.98
C GLY A 521 -15.33 7.35 -25.70
N VAL A 522 -15.03 6.34 -26.52
CA VAL A 522 -15.53 4.95 -26.40
C VAL A 522 -14.52 4.05 -25.71
N GLY A 523 -15.01 2.94 -25.16
CA GLY A 523 -14.18 1.96 -24.45
C GLY A 523 -13.90 2.36 -22.99
N CYS A 524 -13.39 1.44 -22.20
CA CYS A 524 -13.18 1.66 -20.78
C CYS A 524 -12.01 2.61 -20.51
N THR A 525 -12.10 3.30 -19.37
CA THR A 525 -11.14 4.33 -18.95
C THR A 525 -10.15 3.85 -17.89
N LEU A 526 -10.05 2.54 -17.66
CA LEU A 526 -9.24 1.94 -16.58
C LEU A 526 -7.75 2.30 -16.64
N TRP A 527 -7.25 2.73 -17.79
CA TRP A 527 -5.85 3.12 -18.01
C TRP A 527 -5.65 4.63 -18.17
N ASN A 528 -6.73 5.41 -18.09
CA ASN A 528 -6.63 6.87 -18.12
C ASN A 528 -6.22 7.34 -16.71
N VAL A 529 -4.92 7.32 -16.43
CA VAL A 529 -4.38 7.93 -15.22
C VAL A 529 -4.59 9.43 -15.32
N LYS A 530 -5.37 10.00 -14.40
CA LYS A 530 -5.51 11.46 -14.25
C LYS A 530 -4.26 12.05 -13.62
#